data_979e3b2c167a723f7c65ba43353b3c58
#
_entry.id   979e3b2c167a723f7c65ba43353b3c58
#
_cell.length_a   1.000
_cell.length_b   1.000
_cell.length_c   1.000
_cell.angle_alpha   90.00
_cell.angle_beta   90.00
_cell.angle_gamma   90.00
#
_symmetry.space_group_name_H-M   'P 1'
#
loop_
_entity.id
_entity.type
_entity.pdbx_description
1 polymer ?
#
loop_
_entity_poly.entity_id
_entity_poly.type
_entity_poly.pdbx_seq_one_letter_code
_entity_poly.pdbx_strand_id
1 'polypeptide(L)'
;MKFLPLISGLALCLLLAACTGSKPPPTTAPESKQVSEEQKQGTTPETTERQEQNFQSLIQIISQLNGIPIEFLENGFRDRQHLSQVKKLIAPPPVTFQKNWQVYRSRFVEPVRIKASLAFIEQNRTALEAAEDITGVPYQVIAAIIGVETIYGRQMGNFRVKDVLSTLAFDYPEVPNKVAREILFRDQLKDLIILCWQEAKRKQEVFNRCLNQSSSYAGAVGLPQFMPGSILQFAKDGDGDGIIDLRNSRRDAIFSVANFLKVHGWQPGMPIYFPTINTQQTYPKLVELADGQPVLKYTVEELIQFGILEPNLGDLLKGGVEPLSKALIVDLPSPSKNQEPEVEYVVGLQNFLSIVNYNRSYFYAQSVAEFAEALGYKNQSAIQMNADISKNSSDSTQSKKKVNKQKKNKKVSKPAN
;
A
#
# COMPACT_ATOMS: atom_id res chain seq x y z
N MET A 1 -3.91 -18.98 32.11
CA MET A 1 -2.82 -18.52 31.23
C MET A 1 -3.45 -18.25 29.86
N LYS A 2 -3.68 -16.98 29.53
CA LYS A 2 -4.26 -16.56 28.24
C LYS A 2 -3.10 -16.27 27.30
N PHE A 3 -2.93 -17.10 26.28
CA PHE A 3 -2.00 -16.84 25.18
C PHE A 3 -2.57 -15.72 24.30
N LEU A 4 -1.88 -14.58 24.25
CA LEU A 4 -2.10 -13.54 23.25
C LEU A 4 -1.44 -14.01 21.95
N PRO A 5 -2.13 -14.03 20.80
CA PRO A 5 -1.46 -14.29 19.53
C PRO A 5 -0.63 -13.06 19.14
N LEU A 6 0.67 -13.23 18.98
CA LEU A 6 1.54 -12.28 18.30
C LEU A 6 1.09 -12.20 16.83
N ILE A 7 0.43 -11.11 16.47
CA ILE A 7 0.05 -10.79 15.08
C ILE A 7 1.31 -10.29 14.37
N SER A 8 2.08 -11.20 13.76
CA SER A 8 3.22 -10.87 12.89
C SER A 8 2.76 -10.78 11.43
N GLY A 9 1.96 -9.77 11.12
CA GLY A 9 1.62 -9.39 9.75
C GLY A 9 2.58 -8.32 9.24
N LEU A 10 3.75 -8.71 8.70
CA LEU A 10 4.67 -7.79 8.03
C LEU A 10 4.28 -7.68 6.55
N ALA A 11 3.49 -6.67 6.21
CA ALA A 11 3.30 -6.30 4.80
C ALA A 11 4.59 -5.69 4.25
N LEU A 12 5.06 -6.22 3.14
CA LEU A 12 6.28 -5.81 2.45
C LEU A 12 6.00 -4.56 1.62
N CYS A 13 6.75 -3.47 1.83
CA CYS A 13 6.68 -2.29 0.97
C CYS A 13 7.07 -2.64 -0.47
N LEU A 14 6.09 -2.84 -1.34
CA LEU A 14 6.26 -3.01 -2.77
C LEU A 14 6.44 -1.62 -3.42
N LEU A 15 7.70 -1.19 -3.58
CA LEU A 15 8.02 -0.05 -4.46
C LEU A 15 7.92 -0.53 -5.90
N LEU A 16 6.77 -0.31 -6.55
CA LEU A 16 6.59 -0.51 -7.98
C LEU A 16 7.37 0.56 -8.76
N ALA A 17 8.61 0.26 -9.11
CA ALA A 17 9.36 1.02 -10.12
C ALA A 17 8.91 0.57 -11.51
N ALA A 18 7.91 1.22 -12.10
CA ALA A 18 7.57 1.05 -13.51
C ALA A 18 8.54 1.88 -14.36
N CYS A 19 9.52 1.23 -14.98
CA CYS A 19 10.33 1.83 -16.04
C CYS A 19 9.53 1.88 -17.34
N THR A 20 9.06 3.06 -17.74
CA THR A 20 8.68 3.34 -19.13
C THR A 20 9.87 4.00 -19.81
N GLY A 21 10.49 3.29 -20.75
CA GLY A 21 11.60 3.80 -21.54
C GLY A 21 11.11 4.83 -22.57
N SER A 22 11.63 6.05 -22.48
CA SER A 22 11.71 6.99 -23.61
C SER A 22 13.19 7.22 -23.92
N LYS A 23 13.58 6.99 -25.19
CA LYS A 23 14.93 7.20 -25.70
C LYS A 23 15.33 8.68 -25.61
N PRO A 24 16.54 9.01 -25.16
CA PRO A 24 17.14 10.31 -25.39
C PRO A 24 17.83 10.38 -26.76
N PRO A 25 17.99 11.60 -27.35
CA PRO A 25 18.69 11.79 -28.62
C PRO A 25 20.21 11.64 -28.47
N PRO A 26 20.94 11.43 -29.56
CA PRO A 26 22.36 11.11 -29.54
C PRO A 26 23.21 12.33 -29.26
N THR A 27 24.09 12.25 -28.28
CA THR A 27 25.18 13.22 -28.07
C THR A 27 26.52 12.50 -28.12
N THR A 28 27.42 13.10 -28.89
CA THR A 28 28.78 12.72 -29.21
C THR A 28 29.65 12.43 -27.98
N ALA A 29 30.50 11.41 -28.10
CA ALA A 29 31.46 10.97 -27.12
C ALA A 29 32.65 11.94 -26.94
N PRO A 30 33.27 11.94 -25.76
CA PRO A 30 34.74 11.92 -25.69
C PRO A 30 35.32 10.75 -24.87
N GLU A 31 36.50 10.47 -25.24
CA GLU A 31 37.51 9.46 -24.92
C GLU A 31 37.56 8.81 -23.54
N SER A 32 37.97 7.57 -23.61
CA SER A 32 38.39 6.59 -22.63
C SER A 32 39.21 7.11 -21.44
N LYS A 33 38.71 6.84 -20.20
CA LYS A 33 39.58 6.56 -19.05
C LYS A 33 39.19 5.22 -18.48
N GLN A 34 40.21 4.36 -18.35
CA GLN A 34 40.14 3.05 -17.71
C GLN A 34 39.47 3.15 -16.34
N VAL A 35 38.35 2.50 -16.19
CA VAL A 35 37.71 2.24 -14.89
C VAL A 35 38.08 0.80 -14.54
N SER A 36 38.73 0.68 -13.40
CA SER A 36 39.09 -0.54 -12.71
C SER A 36 37.92 -1.53 -12.65
N GLU A 37 38.25 -2.80 -12.87
CA GLU A 37 37.35 -3.95 -12.73
C GLU A 37 36.67 -3.93 -11.37
N GLU A 38 35.39 -3.52 -11.34
CA GLU A 38 34.51 -3.74 -10.22
C GLU A 38 34.22 -5.24 -10.13
N GLN A 39 34.67 -5.83 -9.03
CA GLN A 39 34.47 -7.23 -8.66
C GLN A 39 33.01 -7.63 -8.84
N LYS A 40 32.74 -8.48 -9.82
CA LYS A 40 31.56 -9.33 -9.87
C LYS A 40 31.59 -10.21 -8.62
N GLN A 41 30.88 -9.84 -7.56
CA GLN A 41 30.54 -10.77 -6.48
C GLN A 41 29.56 -11.83 -7.04
N GLY A 42 30.11 -12.79 -7.74
CA GLY A 42 29.45 -14.05 -8.05
C GLY A 42 29.35 -14.84 -6.75
N THR A 43 28.20 -15.44 -6.48
CA THR A 43 27.97 -16.40 -5.40
C THR A 43 29.05 -17.49 -5.52
N THR A 44 29.84 -17.70 -4.47
CA THR A 44 30.87 -18.76 -4.48
C THR A 44 30.16 -20.12 -4.39
N PRO A 45 30.78 -21.23 -4.91
CA PRO A 45 30.23 -22.58 -4.80
C PRO A 45 29.84 -22.95 -3.34
N GLU A 46 30.67 -22.60 -2.38
CA GLU A 46 30.45 -22.84 -0.94
C GLU A 46 29.21 -22.11 -0.41
N THR A 47 28.95 -20.88 -0.89
CA THR A 47 27.73 -20.14 -0.51
C THR A 47 26.48 -20.82 -1.06
N THR A 48 26.53 -21.34 -2.28
CA THR A 48 25.41 -22.05 -2.92
C THR A 48 25.09 -23.36 -2.19
N GLU A 49 26.11 -24.15 -1.83
CA GLU A 49 25.93 -25.39 -1.06
C GLU A 49 25.30 -25.13 0.31
N ARG A 50 25.75 -24.12 1.02
CA ARG A 50 25.19 -23.72 2.31
C ARG A 50 23.74 -23.26 2.21
N GLN A 51 23.38 -22.52 1.16
CA GLN A 51 21.99 -22.10 0.90
C GLN A 51 21.10 -23.33 0.65
N GLU A 52 21.59 -24.30 -0.12
CA GLU A 52 20.86 -25.55 -0.39
C GLU A 52 20.67 -26.38 0.88
N GLN A 53 21.69 -26.54 1.69
CA GLN A 53 21.60 -27.24 2.98
C GLN A 53 20.56 -26.59 3.91
N ASN A 54 20.54 -25.24 3.98
CA ASN A 54 19.56 -24.51 4.76
C ASN A 54 18.13 -24.69 4.23
N PHE A 55 17.96 -24.74 2.90
CA PHE A 55 16.68 -25.01 2.27
C PHE A 55 16.19 -26.43 2.61
N GLN A 56 17.06 -27.44 2.44
CA GLN A 56 16.73 -28.84 2.75
C GLN A 56 16.34 -29.00 4.24
N SER A 57 17.07 -28.36 5.14
CA SER A 57 16.74 -28.36 6.56
C SER A 57 15.35 -27.74 6.83
N LEU A 58 15.02 -26.64 6.16
CA LEU A 58 13.71 -25.99 6.29
C LEU A 58 12.57 -26.90 5.83
N ILE A 59 12.67 -27.54 4.65
CA ILE A 59 11.60 -28.41 4.16
C ILE A 59 11.43 -29.66 5.02
N GLN A 60 12.50 -30.20 5.59
CA GLN A 60 12.41 -31.31 6.54
C GLN A 60 11.65 -30.91 7.82
N ILE A 61 11.97 -29.75 8.39
CA ILE A 61 11.25 -29.21 9.55
C ILE A 61 9.78 -29.01 9.24
N ILE A 62 9.45 -28.40 8.08
CA ILE A 62 8.06 -28.17 7.65
C ILE A 62 7.32 -29.50 7.46
N SER A 63 7.96 -30.48 6.83
CA SER A 63 7.43 -31.84 6.66
C SER A 63 7.02 -32.43 8.00
N GLN A 64 7.94 -32.47 8.96
CA GLN A 64 7.72 -33.06 10.27
C GLN A 64 6.64 -32.32 11.07
N LEU A 65 6.69 -30.99 11.11
CA LEU A 65 5.75 -30.19 11.92
C LEU A 65 4.32 -30.19 11.38
N ASN A 66 4.15 -30.37 10.07
CA ASN A 66 2.84 -30.27 9.41
C ASN A 66 2.32 -31.63 8.87
N GLY A 67 3.04 -32.72 9.08
CA GLY A 67 2.66 -34.04 8.59
C GLY A 67 2.60 -34.14 7.04
N ILE A 68 3.43 -33.35 6.37
CA ILE A 68 3.52 -33.34 4.90
C ILE A 68 4.57 -34.39 4.50
N PRO A 69 4.26 -35.39 3.65
CA PRO A 69 5.28 -36.34 3.21
C PRO A 69 6.44 -35.62 2.53
N ILE A 70 7.70 -35.94 2.94
CA ILE A 70 8.87 -35.23 2.44
C ILE A 70 9.00 -35.34 0.90
N GLU A 71 8.59 -36.46 0.34
CA GLU A 71 8.62 -36.72 -1.10
C GLU A 71 7.74 -35.73 -1.90
N PHE A 72 6.64 -35.24 -1.27
CA PHE A 72 5.83 -34.17 -1.86
C PHE A 72 6.61 -32.86 -2.00
N LEU A 73 7.35 -32.50 -0.96
CA LEU A 73 8.16 -31.28 -0.95
C LEU A 73 9.33 -31.41 -1.91
N GLU A 74 10.07 -32.51 -1.86
CA GLU A 74 11.18 -32.78 -2.78
C GLU A 74 10.74 -32.74 -4.24
N ASN A 75 9.59 -33.35 -4.56
CA ASN A 75 9.02 -33.33 -5.89
C ASN A 75 8.60 -31.90 -6.31
N GLY A 76 7.92 -31.19 -5.41
CA GLY A 76 7.41 -29.82 -5.68
C GLY A 76 8.52 -28.81 -5.92
N PHE A 77 9.67 -28.99 -5.27
CA PHE A 77 10.82 -28.08 -5.36
C PHE A 77 11.95 -28.59 -6.26
N ARG A 78 11.81 -29.76 -6.91
CA ARG A 78 12.85 -30.36 -7.76
C ARG A 78 13.40 -29.42 -8.82
N ASP A 79 12.55 -28.61 -9.45
CA ASP A 79 12.88 -27.64 -10.50
C ASP A 79 12.98 -26.19 -9.99
N ARG A 80 13.22 -26.02 -8.66
CA ARG A 80 13.41 -24.71 -8.04
C ARG A 80 14.60 -23.98 -8.66
N GLN A 81 14.42 -22.68 -8.89
CA GLN A 81 15.45 -21.83 -9.49
C GLN A 81 15.79 -20.67 -8.55
N HIS A 82 17.09 -20.33 -8.53
CA HIS A 82 17.56 -19.10 -7.90
C HIS A 82 17.41 -17.92 -8.90
N LEU A 83 16.78 -16.83 -8.47
CA LEU A 83 16.42 -15.69 -9.31
C LEU A 83 17.23 -14.44 -8.94
N SER A 84 18.42 -14.26 -9.56
CA SER A 84 19.24 -13.06 -9.35
C SER A 84 18.53 -11.75 -9.71
N GLN A 85 17.61 -11.77 -10.68
CA GLN A 85 16.78 -10.62 -11.04
C GLN A 85 15.89 -10.17 -9.89
N VAL A 86 15.32 -11.10 -9.11
CA VAL A 86 14.48 -10.80 -7.95
C VAL A 86 15.27 -10.05 -6.88
N LYS A 87 16.52 -10.44 -6.63
CA LYS A 87 17.42 -9.71 -5.72
C LYS A 87 17.64 -8.25 -6.14
N LYS A 88 17.83 -8.01 -7.44
CA LYS A 88 18.00 -6.66 -7.98
C LYS A 88 16.74 -5.82 -7.83
N LEU A 89 15.56 -6.41 -8.05
CA LEU A 89 14.28 -5.71 -7.99
C LEU A 89 13.86 -5.35 -6.56
N ILE A 90 14.24 -6.18 -5.57
CA ILE A 90 13.87 -5.97 -4.15
C ILE A 90 14.90 -5.12 -3.41
N ALA A 91 16.07 -4.89 -3.98
CA ALA A 91 17.11 -4.05 -3.39
C ALA A 91 16.56 -2.62 -3.16
N PRO A 92 16.86 -2.00 -2.02
CA PRO A 92 16.42 -0.64 -1.76
C PRO A 92 16.98 0.32 -2.81
N PRO A 93 16.23 1.38 -3.16
CA PRO A 93 16.74 2.41 -4.06
C PRO A 93 17.98 3.10 -3.45
N PRO A 94 18.81 3.75 -4.28
CA PRO A 94 19.94 4.53 -3.78
C PRO A 94 19.50 5.55 -2.71
N VAL A 95 20.39 5.84 -1.76
CA VAL A 95 20.14 6.71 -0.58
C VAL A 95 19.65 8.12 -0.95
N THR A 96 19.84 8.55 -2.19
CA THR A 96 19.41 9.85 -2.72
C THR A 96 17.92 9.94 -3.05
N PHE A 97 17.14 8.88 -2.85
CA PHE A 97 15.71 8.92 -3.14
C PHE A 97 14.96 9.78 -2.11
N GLN A 98 14.57 10.99 -2.50
CA GLN A 98 13.69 11.84 -1.71
C GLN A 98 12.24 11.40 -1.84
N LYS A 99 11.56 11.24 -0.71
CA LYS A 99 10.11 11.00 -0.70
C LYS A 99 9.41 12.17 -1.39
N ASN A 100 8.52 11.87 -2.34
CA ASN A 100 7.74 12.87 -3.07
C ASN A 100 6.30 12.40 -3.18
N TRP A 101 5.45 12.95 -2.32
CA TRP A 101 4.04 12.62 -2.25
C TRP A 101 3.31 12.90 -3.56
N GLN A 102 3.51 14.07 -4.16
CA GLN A 102 2.82 14.46 -5.38
C GLN A 102 3.13 13.50 -6.55
N VAL A 103 4.42 13.12 -6.70
CA VAL A 103 4.83 12.13 -7.71
C VAL A 103 4.29 10.74 -7.38
N TYR A 104 4.28 10.33 -6.11
CA TYR A 104 3.73 9.03 -5.72
C TYR A 104 2.23 8.95 -6.00
N ARG A 105 1.47 9.95 -5.54
CA ARG A 105 0.04 10.09 -5.73
C ARG A 105 -0.37 10.02 -7.22
N SER A 106 0.34 10.76 -8.08
CA SER A 106 0.05 10.83 -9.52
C SER A 106 0.19 9.50 -10.26
N ARG A 107 0.86 8.49 -9.68
CA ARG A 107 0.97 7.14 -10.26
C ARG A 107 -0.30 6.31 -10.07
N PHE A 108 -1.13 6.67 -9.11
CA PHE A 108 -2.33 5.90 -8.75
C PHE A 108 -3.62 6.66 -9.04
N VAL A 109 -3.69 7.94 -8.68
CA VAL A 109 -4.86 8.77 -8.93
C VAL A 109 -4.71 9.44 -10.31
N GLU A 110 -4.95 8.66 -11.37
CA GLU A 110 -4.76 9.09 -12.76
C GLU A 110 -5.89 8.57 -13.69
N PRO A 111 -6.18 9.25 -14.82
CA PRO A 111 -7.39 8.98 -15.61
C PRO A 111 -7.51 7.55 -16.15
N VAL A 112 -6.38 6.91 -16.56
CA VAL A 112 -6.42 5.56 -17.14
C VAL A 112 -6.82 4.55 -16.07
N ARG A 113 -6.27 4.69 -14.86
CA ARG A 113 -6.59 3.83 -13.73
C ARG A 113 -8.02 4.06 -13.22
N ILE A 114 -8.46 5.32 -13.12
CA ILE A 114 -9.85 5.67 -12.77
C ILE A 114 -10.84 5.03 -13.76
N LYS A 115 -10.59 5.16 -15.07
CA LYS A 115 -11.44 4.53 -16.09
C LYS A 115 -11.49 3.00 -15.96
N ALA A 116 -10.35 2.37 -15.71
CA ALA A 116 -10.29 0.92 -15.50
C ALA A 116 -11.07 0.51 -14.24
N SER A 117 -11.04 1.33 -13.19
CA SER A 117 -11.78 1.11 -11.95
C SER A 117 -13.29 1.16 -12.13
N LEU A 118 -13.77 2.16 -12.84
CA LEU A 118 -15.20 2.30 -13.11
C LEU A 118 -15.73 1.11 -13.91
N ALA A 119 -14.96 0.64 -14.89
CA ALA A 119 -15.31 -0.58 -15.64
C ALA A 119 -15.28 -1.85 -14.76
N PHE A 120 -14.31 -1.97 -13.84
CA PHE A 120 -14.25 -3.09 -12.90
C PHE A 120 -15.43 -3.07 -11.92
N ILE A 121 -15.76 -1.90 -11.37
CA ILE A 121 -16.92 -1.72 -10.46
C ILE A 121 -18.21 -2.13 -11.18
N GLU A 122 -18.42 -1.66 -12.40
CA GLU A 122 -19.62 -2.01 -13.17
C GLU A 122 -19.75 -3.51 -13.41
N GLN A 123 -18.64 -4.17 -13.83
CA GLN A 123 -18.62 -5.61 -14.10
C GLN A 123 -18.77 -6.48 -12.86
N ASN A 124 -18.43 -5.98 -11.67
CA ASN A 124 -18.40 -6.75 -10.43
C ASN A 124 -19.30 -6.16 -9.34
N ARG A 125 -20.22 -5.30 -9.69
CA ARG A 125 -21.07 -4.54 -8.76
C ARG A 125 -21.70 -5.40 -7.68
N THR A 126 -22.39 -6.46 -8.08
CA THR A 126 -23.06 -7.39 -7.13
C THR A 126 -22.09 -8.01 -6.13
N ALA A 127 -20.88 -8.37 -6.56
CA ALA A 127 -19.88 -8.95 -5.65
C ALA A 127 -19.31 -7.90 -4.70
N LEU A 128 -19.10 -6.67 -5.21
CA LEU A 128 -18.58 -5.54 -4.44
C LEU A 128 -19.58 -5.09 -3.38
N GLU A 129 -20.85 -4.93 -3.73
CA GLU A 129 -21.93 -4.57 -2.81
C GLU A 129 -22.14 -5.66 -1.75
N ALA A 130 -22.15 -6.95 -2.13
CA ALA A 130 -22.23 -8.03 -1.16
C ALA A 130 -21.04 -8.08 -0.20
N ALA A 131 -19.84 -7.75 -0.64
CA ALA A 131 -18.67 -7.66 0.22
C ALA A 131 -18.77 -6.46 1.18
N GLU A 132 -19.26 -5.30 0.71
CA GLU A 132 -19.57 -4.14 1.54
C GLU A 132 -20.61 -4.46 2.61
N ASP A 133 -21.74 -5.09 2.25
CA ASP A 133 -22.81 -5.48 3.18
C ASP A 133 -22.29 -6.37 4.31
N ILE A 134 -21.39 -7.32 4.01
CA ILE A 134 -20.85 -8.27 5.00
C ILE A 134 -19.76 -7.65 5.87
N THR A 135 -18.98 -6.73 5.32
CA THR A 135 -17.77 -6.24 5.99
C THR A 135 -17.89 -4.78 6.46
N GLY A 136 -18.81 -4.03 5.91
CA GLY A 136 -18.90 -2.58 6.10
C GLY A 136 -17.80 -1.78 5.41
N VAL A 137 -16.98 -2.41 4.57
CA VAL A 137 -15.94 -1.74 3.79
C VAL A 137 -16.55 -1.24 2.49
N PRO A 138 -16.57 0.08 2.21
CA PRO A 138 -17.15 0.61 0.98
C PRO A 138 -16.54 -0.01 -0.27
N TYR A 139 -17.37 -0.37 -1.23
CA TYR A 139 -16.92 -1.05 -2.45
C TYR A 139 -15.89 -0.22 -3.24
N GLN A 140 -15.94 1.11 -3.15
CA GLN A 140 -14.94 1.98 -3.78
C GLN A 140 -13.55 1.78 -3.18
N VAL A 141 -13.45 1.55 -1.87
CA VAL A 141 -12.18 1.28 -1.17
C VAL A 141 -11.62 -0.08 -1.59
N ILE A 142 -12.48 -1.10 -1.66
CA ILE A 142 -12.10 -2.44 -2.15
C ILE A 142 -11.56 -2.34 -3.59
N ALA A 143 -12.32 -1.66 -4.47
CA ALA A 143 -11.92 -1.46 -5.86
C ALA A 143 -10.62 -0.63 -5.97
N ALA A 144 -10.45 0.41 -5.15
CA ALA A 144 -9.23 1.23 -5.12
C ALA A 144 -7.99 0.39 -4.80
N ILE A 145 -8.04 -0.46 -3.78
CA ILE A 145 -6.93 -1.36 -3.42
C ILE A 145 -6.57 -2.27 -4.60
N ILE A 146 -7.54 -3.00 -5.18
CA ILE A 146 -7.26 -3.89 -6.34
C ILE A 146 -6.72 -3.10 -7.53
N GLY A 147 -7.20 -1.88 -7.73
CA GLY A 147 -6.71 -0.96 -8.75
C GLY A 147 -5.27 -0.49 -8.52
N VAL A 148 -4.91 -0.16 -7.28
CA VAL A 148 -3.54 0.22 -6.89
C VAL A 148 -2.60 -0.96 -7.07
N GLU A 149 -2.99 -2.15 -6.62
CA GLU A 149 -2.12 -3.34 -6.61
C GLU A 149 -1.80 -3.85 -8.01
N THR A 150 -2.81 -4.04 -8.86
CA THR A 150 -2.59 -4.78 -10.11
C THR A 150 -3.22 -4.17 -11.36
N ILE A 151 -3.87 -3.00 -11.25
CA ILE A 151 -4.72 -2.46 -12.32
C ILE A 151 -5.70 -3.57 -12.79
N TYR A 152 -6.38 -4.16 -11.81
CA TYR A 152 -7.40 -5.20 -12.03
C TYR A 152 -6.87 -6.43 -12.79
N GLY A 153 -5.67 -6.88 -12.42
CA GLY A 153 -5.01 -8.07 -12.96
C GLY A 153 -4.07 -7.85 -14.14
N ARG A 154 -3.87 -6.60 -14.60
CA ARG A 154 -2.92 -6.29 -15.68
C ARG A 154 -1.45 -6.41 -15.26
N GLN A 155 -1.16 -6.29 -13.95
CA GLN A 155 0.20 -6.26 -13.39
C GLN A 155 0.30 -7.16 -12.15
N MET A 156 0.09 -8.47 -12.30
CA MET A 156 0.16 -9.43 -11.20
C MET A 156 1.55 -10.08 -11.01
N GLY A 157 2.54 -9.70 -11.84
CA GLY A 157 3.84 -10.35 -11.88
C GLY A 157 3.81 -11.67 -12.65
N ASN A 158 5.02 -12.17 -12.95
CA ASN A 158 5.23 -13.38 -13.77
C ASN A 158 6.34 -14.30 -13.24
N PHE A 159 6.81 -14.08 -12.01
CA PHE A 159 7.78 -14.95 -11.36
C PHE A 159 7.08 -16.12 -10.69
N ARG A 160 7.63 -17.34 -10.75
CA ARG A 160 7.09 -18.46 -9.96
C ARG A 160 7.28 -18.18 -8.46
N VAL A 161 6.20 -18.26 -7.69
CA VAL A 161 6.21 -17.87 -6.28
C VAL A 161 7.22 -18.69 -5.46
N LYS A 162 7.36 -19.99 -5.72
CA LYS A 162 8.34 -20.84 -5.03
C LYS A 162 9.78 -20.39 -5.26
N ASP A 163 10.12 -19.94 -6.46
CA ASP A 163 11.48 -19.50 -6.82
C ASP A 163 11.80 -18.15 -6.16
N VAL A 164 10.83 -17.22 -6.18
CA VAL A 164 10.94 -15.92 -5.52
C VAL A 164 11.19 -16.09 -4.03
N LEU A 165 10.29 -16.80 -3.35
CA LEU A 165 10.35 -16.94 -1.90
C LEU A 165 11.59 -17.74 -1.47
N SER A 166 11.96 -18.82 -2.20
CA SER A 166 13.17 -19.55 -1.91
C SER A 166 14.43 -18.69 -2.10
N THR A 167 14.48 -17.86 -3.15
CA THR A 167 15.61 -16.96 -3.36
C THR A 167 15.76 -15.98 -2.21
N LEU A 168 14.66 -15.28 -1.84
CA LEU A 168 14.68 -14.25 -0.82
C LEU A 168 14.83 -14.80 0.60
N ALA A 169 14.43 -16.04 0.85
CA ALA A 169 14.58 -16.73 2.13
C ALA A 169 16.03 -17.05 2.49
N PHE A 170 16.90 -17.23 1.48
CA PHE A 170 18.26 -17.70 1.69
C PHE A 170 19.34 -16.84 1.03
N ASP A 171 18.94 -15.88 0.20
CA ASP A 171 19.86 -14.98 -0.49
C ASP A 171 19.23 -13.58 -0.70
N TYR A 172 18.84 -12.95 0.41
CA TYR A 172 18.37 -11.57 0.37
C TYR A 172 19.52 -10.59 0.08
N PRO A 173 19.28 -9.43 -0.60
CA PRO A 173 20.32 -8.41 -0.80
C PRO A 173 20.98 -7.95 0.50
N GLU A 174 22.22 -7.48 0.40
CA GLU A 174 22.95 -6.93 1.53
C GLU A 174 22.33 -5.60 1.98
N VAL A 175 21.72 -5.65 3.16
CA VAL A 175 21.08 -4.50 3.83
C VAL A 175 21.24 -4.67 5.34
N PRO A 176 21.17 -3.59 6.15
CA PRO A 176 21.36 -3.70 7.61
C PRO A 176 20.44 -4.70 8.32
N ASN A 177 19.24 -4.92 7.78
CA ASN A 177 18.25 -5.86 8.35
C ASN A 177 18.09 -7.15 7.53
N LYS A 178 19.11 -7.58 6.77
CA LYS A 178 19.09 -8.78 5.91
C LYS A 178 18.56 -10.01 6.63
N VAL A 179 19.09 -10.32 7.81
CA VAL A 179 18.69 -11.51 8.58
C VAL A 179 17.18 -11.51 8.91
N ALA A 180 16.66 -10.38 9.35
CA ALA A 180 15.23 -10.25 9.63
C ALA A 180 14.37 -10.41 8.35
N ARG A 181 14.87 -9.93 7.20
CA ARG A 181 14.22 -10.11 5.91
C ARG A 181 14.22 -11.58 5.46
N GLU A 182 15.34 -12.27 5.58
CA GLU A 182 15.41 -13.70 5.27
C GLU A 182 14.48 -14.53 6.14
N ILE A 183 14.39 -14.24 7.44
CA ILE A 183 13.43 -14.90 8.35
C ILE A 183 12.00 -14.67 7.85
N LEU A 184 11.63 -13.43 7.51
CA LEU A 184 10.33 -13.11 6.96
C LEU A 184 10.01 -13.96 5.72
N PHE A 185 10.96 -14.04 4.77
CA PHE A 185 10.75 -14.83 3.54
C PHE A 185 10.73 -16.33 3.78
N ARG A 186 11.44 -16.85 4.79
CA ARG A 186 11.32 -18.26 5.24
C ARG A 186 9.92 -18.54 5.79
N ASP A 187 9.35 -17.61 6.56
CA ASP A 187 7.96 -17.73 7.03
C ASP A 187 6.97 -17.72 5.87
N GLN A 188 7.15 -16.83 4.89
CA GLN A 188 6.29 -16.80 3.70
C GLN A 188 6.44 -18.06 2.83
N LEU A 189 7.64 -18.64 2.73
CA LEU A 189 7.87 -19.91 2.04
C LEU A 189 7.19 -21.07 2.76
N LYS A 190 7.29 -21.13 4.10
CA LYS A 190 6.56 -22.09 4.93
C LYS A 190 5.05 -21.96 4.72
N ASP A 191 4.53 -20.75 4.76
CA ASP A 191 3.10 -20.47 4.59
C ASP A 191 2.62 -20.84 3.18
N LEU A 192 3.44 -20.62 2.12
CA LEU A 192 3.17 -21.12 0.78
C LEU A 192 3.05 -22.65 0.74
N ILE A 193 3.97 -23.36 1.39
CA ILE A 193 3.96 -24.82 1.44
C ILE A 193 2.69 -25.33 2.11
N ILE A 194 2.33 -24.73 3.27
CA ILE A 194 1.11 -25.09 4.01
C ILE A 194 -0.14 -24.81 3.17
N LEU A 195 -0.23 -23.64 2.54
CA LEU A 195 -1.32 -23.27 1.64
C LEU A 195 -1.49 -24.30 0.52
N CYS A 196 -0.40 -24.58 -0.20
CA CYS A 196 -0.43 -25.52 -1.31
C CYS A 196 -0.74 -26.95 -0.87
N TRP A 197 -0.32 -27.36 0.33
CA TRP A 197 -0.67 -28.66 0.89
C TRP A 197 -2.17 -28.76 1.22
N GLN A 198 -2.75 -27.74 1.82
CA GLN A 198 -4.18 -27.68 2.12
C GLN A 198 -5.02 -27.75 0.83
N GLU A 199 -4.63 -26.98 -0.20
CA GLU A 199 -5.29 -26.99 -1.51
C GLU A 199 -5.15 -28.34 -2.23
N ALA A 200 -3.99 -28.98 -2.10
CA ALA A 200 -3.66 -30.19 -2.84
C ALA A 200 -4.54 -31.39 -2.48
N LYS A 201 -5.07 -31.48 -1.27
CA LYS A 201 -5.82 -32.67 -0.79
C LYS A 201 -5.09 -33.98 -1.14
N ARG A 202 -3.76 -33.99 -0.96
CA ARG A 202 -2.81 -35.09 -1.29
C ARG A 202 -2.63 -35.39 -2.79
N LYS A 203 -2.99 -34.46 -3.71
CA LYS A 203 -2.73 -34.58 -5.15
C LYS A 203 -1.47 -33.80 -5.52
N GLN A 204 -0.41 -34.50 -5.94
CA GLN A 204 0.89 -33.89 -6.24
C GLN A 204 0.81 -32.84 -7.37
N GLU A 205 -0.01 -33.07 -8.39
CA GLU A 205 -0.17 -32.15 -9.50
C GLU A 205 -0.81 -30.80 -9.06
N VAL A 206 -1.74 -30.85 -8.09
CA VAL A 206 -2.36 -29.64 -7.51
C VAL A 206 -1.34 -28.89 -6.65
N PHE A 207 -0.59 -29.59 -5.81
CA PHE A 207 0.50 -29.04 -5.03
C PHE A 207 1.53 -28.32 -5.92
N ASN A 208 2.01 -28.99 -6.96
CA ASN A 208 2.98 -28.43 -7.89
C ASN A 208 2.42 -27.21 -8.64
N ARG A 209 1.14 -27.24 -9.05
CA ARG A 209 0.49 -26.10 -9.70
C ARG A 209 0.44 -24.89 -8.77
N CYS A 210 0.07 -25.07 -7.50
CA CYS A 210 0.02 -24.04 -6.49
C CYS A 210 1.42 -23.43 -6.27
N LEU A 211 2.47 -24.24 -6.09
CA LEU A 211 3.85 -23.78 -5.94
C LEU A 211 4.38 -23.01 -7.17
N ASN A 212 3.88 -23.35 -8.36
CA ASN A 212 4.31 -22.74 -9.62
C ASN A 212 3.48 -21.54 -10.05
N GLN A 213 2.48 -21.12 -9.27
CA GLN A 213 1.68 -19.93 -9.62
C GLN A 213 2.55 -18.68 -9.75
N SER A 214 2.10 -17.77 -10.61
CA SER A 214 2.84 -16.52 -10.85
C SER A 214 2.61 -15.54 -9.69
N SER A 215 3.67 -14.80 -9.36
CA SER A 215 3.70 -13.78 -8.31
C SER A 215 4.48 -12.54 -8.75
N SER A 216 4.45 -11.50 -7.92
CA SER A 216 5.37 -10.38 -8.03
C SER A 216 6.81 -10.82 -7.71
N TYR A 217 7.78 -9.94 -7.93
CA TYR A 217 9.18 -10.15 -7.53
C TYR A 217 9.39 -10.30 -6.02
N ALA A 218 8.38 -9.99 -5.20
CA ALA A 218 8.39 -10.20 -3.75
C ALA A 218 7.54 -11.40 -3.31
N GLY A 219 6.94 -12.15 -4.25
CA GLY A 219 6.14 -13.33 -3.94
C GLY A 219 4.67 -13.05 -3.61
N ALA A 220 4.18 -11.85 -3.88
CA ALA A 220 2.77 -11.50 -3.72
C ALA A 220 1.91 -12.05 -4.87
N VAL A 221 0.72 -12.55 -4.56
CA VAL A 221 -0.10 -13.38 -5.45
C VAL A 221 -1.45 -12.73 -5.77
N GLY A 222 -1.85 -12.83 -7.03
CA GLY A 222 -3.20 -12.55 -7.50
C GLY A 222 -3.54 -11.06 -7.60
N LEU A 223 -4.83 -10.76 -7.81
CA LEU A 223 -5.36 -9.40 -7.93
C LEU A 223 -5.06 -8.53 -6.68
N PRO A 224 -5.20 -9.06 -5.44
CA PRO A 224 -4.97 -8.31 -4.22
C PRO A 224 -3.50 -8.27 -3.78
N GLN A 225 -2.59 -8.92 -4.50
CA GLN A 225 -1.16 -9.01 -4.13
C GLN A 225 -0.93 -9.49 -2.70
N PHE A 226 -1.65 -10.53 -2.28
CA PHE A 226 -1.46 -11.13 -0.96
C PHE A 226 -0.18 -11.97 -0.90
N MET A 227 0.56 -11.82 0.20
CA MET A 227 1.60 -12.77 0.56
C MET A 227 0.97 -14.09 1.03
N PRO A 228 1.66 -15.26 0.93
CA PRO A 228 1.09 -16.54 1.34
C PRO A 228 0.51 -16.56 2.76
N GLY A 229 1.17 -15.93 3.72
CA GLY A 229 0.65 -15.79 5.09
C GLY A 229 -0.65 -14.99 5.15
N SER A 230 -0.79 -13.96 4.31
CA SER A 230 -2.04 -13.21 4.20
C SER A 230 -3.15 -14.02 3.54
N ILE A 231 -2.82 -14.88 2.56
CA ILE A 231 -3.81 -15.80 1.96
C ILE A 231 -4.36 -16.75 3.03
N LEU A 232 -3.49 -17.41 3.79
CA LEU A 232 -3.90 -18.32 4.86
C LEU A 232 -4.80 -17.67 5.92
N GLN A 233 -4.55 -16.39 6.25
CA GLN A 233 -5.24 -15.72 7.34
C GLN A 233 -6.50 -14.98 6.91
N PHE A 234 -6.50 -14.37 5.73
CA PHE A 234 -7.50 -13.37 5.36
C PHE A 234 -8.26 -13.68 4.07
N ALA A 235 -7.73 -14.56 3.19
CA ALA A 235 -8.40 -14.85 1.94
C ALA A 235 -9.75 -15.55 2.15
N LYS A 236 -10.67 -15.31 1.24
CA LYS A 236 -12.05 -15.84 1.26
C LYS A 236 -12.38 -16.45 -0.09
N ASP A 237 -13.03 -17.61 -0.03
CA ASP A 237 -13.79 -18.18 -1.14
C ASP A 237 -15.08 -17.34 -1.29
N GLY A 238 -15.06 -16.42 -2.22
CA GLY A 238 -16.13 -15.42 -2.40
C GLY A 238 -17.25 -15.91 -3.31
N ASP A 239 -17.01 -16.94 -4.14
CA ASP A 239 -18.03 -17.53 -5.02
C ASP A 239 -18.58 -18.86 -4.48
N GLY A 240 -17.95 -19.43 -3.44
CA GLY A 240 -18.43 -20.62 -2.73
C GLY A 240 -18.14 -21.93 -3.47
N ASP A 241 -17.15 -21.96 -4.37
CA ASP A 241 -16.77 -23.14 -5.13
C ASP A 241 -15.85 -24.11 -4.35
N GLY A 242 -15.40 -23.70 -3.17
CA GLY A 242 -14.50 -24.45 -2.29
C GLY A 242 -13.02 -24.26 -2.60
N ILE A 243 -12.68 -23.30 -3.46
CA ILE A 243 -11.30 -22.96 -3.86
C ILE A 243 -11.09 -21.46 -3.67
N ILE A 244 -9.93 -21.05 -3.17
CA ILE A 244 -9.55 -19.64 -3.12
C ILE A 244 -8.63 -19.34 -4.29
N ASP A 245 -9.16 -18.73 -5.36
CA ASP A 245 -8.39 -18.34 -6.54
C ASP A 245 -8.26 -16.81 -6.66
N LEU A 246 -7.31 -16.23 -5.95
CA LEU A 246 -7.08 -14.78 -5.97
C LEU A 246 -6.60 -14.25 -7.34
N ARG A 247 -6.28 -15.14 -8.27
CA ARG A 247 -5.77 -14.77 -9.58
C ARG A 247 -6.87 -14.67 -10.62
N ASN A 248 -7.80 -15.62 -10.64
CA ASN A 248 -8.81 -15.74 -11.68
C ASN A 248 -10.22 -15.44 -11.16
N SER A 249 -10.53 -15.72 -9.88
CA SER A 249 -11.79 -15.35 -9.27
C SER A 249 -11.75 -13.91 -8.74
N ARG A 250 -12.51 -13.04 -9.40
CA ARG A 250 -12.68 -11.65 -8.95
C ARG A 250 -13.46 -11.58 -7.63
N ARG A 251 -14.39 -12.52 -7.41
CA ARG A 251 -15.14 -12.59 -6.16
C ARG A 251 -14.23 -12.89 -4.98
N ASP A 252 -13.35 -13.89 -5.12
CA ASP A 252 -12.40 -14.23 -4.06
C ASP A 252 -11.50 -13.05 -3.73
N ALA A 253 -10.97 -12.37 -4.75
CA ALA A 253 -10.14 -11.19 -4.55
C ALA A 253 -10.89 -10.05 -3.83
N ILE A 254 -12.14 -9.75 -4.24
CA ILE A 254 -12.99 -8.73 -3.64
C ILE A 254 -13.27 -9.05 -2.17
N PHE A 255 -13.75 -10.26 -1.88
CA PHE A 255 -14.08 -10.68 -0.51
C PHE A 255 -12.83 -10.79 0.37
N SER A 256 -11.69 -11.18 -0.20
CA SER A 256 -10.42 -11.24 0.52
C SER A 256 -9.92 -9.85 0.94
N VAL A 257 -9.94 -8.86 0.04
CA VAL A 257 -9.59 -7.47 0.36
C VAL A 257 -10.52 -6.91 1.43
N ALA A 258 -11.82 -7.09 1.28
CA ALA A 258 -12.81 -6.62 2.24
C ALA A 258 -12.59 -7.27 3.63
N ASN A 259 -12.38 -8.60 3.67
CA ASN A 259 -12.11 -9.31 4.91
C ASN A 259 -10.78 -8.87 5.56
N PHE A 260 -9.74 -8.62 4.77
CA PHE A 260 -8.47 -8.10 5.29
C PHE A 260 -8.68 -6.79 6.06
N LEU A 261 -9.36 -5.82 5.46
CA LEU A 261 -9.62 -4.53 6.11
C LEU A 261 -10.50 -4.69 7.35
N LYS A 262 -11.56 -5.53 7.29
CA LYS A 262 -12.41 -5.83 8.44
C LYS A 262 -11.61 -6.40 9.61
N VAL A 263 -10.77 -7.40 9.37
CA VAL A 263 -9.93 -8.02 10.42
C VAL A 263 -8.91 -7.03 11.00
N HIS A 264 -8.44 -6.08 10.19
CA HIS A 264 -7.53 -5.02 10.64
C HIS A 264 -8.25 -3.81 11.24
N GLY A 265 -9.52 -3.96 11.61
CA GLY A 265 -10.25 -2.99 12.43
C GLY A 265 -10.99 -1.92 11.62
N TRP A 266 -11.35 -2.20 10.35
CA TRP A 266 -12.23 -1.30 9.61
C TRP A 266 -13.52 -1.06 10.37
N GLN A 267 -13.88 0.20 10.55
CA GLN A 267 -15.10 0.65 11.22
C GLN A 267 -16.09 1.20 10.19
N PRO A 268 -17.25 0.54 10.00
CA PRO A 268 -18.27 1.00 9.06
C PRO A 268 -18.74 2.42 9.38
N GLY A 269 -18.87 3.27 8.36
CA GLY A 269 -19.32 4.66 8.52
C GLY A 269 -18.25 5.64 9.02
N MET A 270 -17.16 5.18 9.63
CA MET A 270 -16.06 6.05 10.05
C MET A 270 -15.28 6.56 8.83
N PRO A 271 -14.94 7.86 8.77
CA PRO A 271 -14.03 8.38 7.74
C PRO A 271 -12.66 7.70 7.75
N ILE A 272 -11.93 7.78 6.64
CA ILE A 272 -10.56 7.30 6.57
C ILE A 272 -9.62 8.32 7.21
N TYR A 273 -9.77 9.60 6.85
CA TYR A 273 -8.93 10.69 7.34
C TYR A 273 -9.67 12.03 7.38
N PHE A 274 -9.10 13.00 8.08
CA PHE A 274 -9.49 14.41 8.02
C PHE A 274 -8.34 15.27 7.50
N PRO A 275 -8.61 16.34 6.73
CA PRO A 275 -7.63 17.37 6.45
C PRO A 275 -7.26 18.11 7.75
N THR A 276 -6.03 18.62 7.83
CA THR A 276 -5.56 19.44 8.95
C THR A 276 -5.73 20.93 8.68
N ILE A 277 -5.91 21.70 9.75
CA ILE A 277 -5.68 23.16 9.73
C ILE A 277 -4.17 23.39 9.81
N ASN A 278 -3.55 23.65 8.66
CA ASN A 278 -2.11 23.90 8.57
C ASN A 278 -1.85 25.39 8.39
N THR A 279 -1.50 26.07 9.51
CA THR A 279 -1.17 27.50 9.57
C THR A 279 0.20 27.69 10.21
N GLN A 280 0.73 28.91 10.20
CA GLN A 280 1.98 29.21 10.93
C GLN A 280 1.89 28.89 12.43
N GLN A 281 0.70 28.92 13.00
CA GLN A 281 0.48 28.65 14.44
C GLN A 281 0.42 27.14 14.74
N THR A 282 -0.19 26.36 13.86
CA THR A 282 -0.39 24.91 14.04
C THR A 282 0.76 24.05 13.49
N TYR A 283 1.52 24.59 12.53
CA TYR A 283 2.61 23.86 11.86
C TYR A 283 3.65 23.26 12.84
N PRO A 284 4.19 24.00 13.83
CA PRO A 284 5.14 23.43 14.78
C PRO A 284 4.57 22.21 15.53
N LYS A 285 3.28 22.27 15.87
CA LYS A 285 2.60 21.17 16.56
C LYS A 285 2.38 19.98 15.64
N LEU A 286 2.03 20.18 14.37
CA LEU A 286 1.94 19.13 13.36
C LEU A 286 3.28 18.39 13.20
N VAL A 287 4.39 19.13 13.11
CA VAL A 287 5.74 18.53 13.02
C VAL A 287 6.07 17.71 14.28
N GLU A 288 5.73 18.20 15.48
CA GLU A 288 5.96 17.49 16.74
C GLU A 288 5.17 16.17 16.80
N LEU A 289 3.90 16.18 16.36
CA LEU A 289 3.00 15.03 16.48
C LEU A 289 3.18 13.98 15.38
N ALA A 290 3.77 14.35 14.24
CA ALA A 290 4.01 13.47 13.09
C ALA A 290 5.28 12.64 13.28
N ASP A 291 5.23 11.62 14.14
CA ASP A 291 6.39 10.79 14.48
C ASP A 291 6.63 9.59 13.54
N GLY A 292 5.84 9.45 12.49
CA GLY A 292 5.94 8.39 11.49
C GLY A 292 5.55 7.00 12.00
N GLN A 293 5.04 6.88 13.23
CA GLN A 293 4.62 5.59 13.80
C GLN A 293 3.14 5.30 13.47
N PRO A 294 2.81 4.14 12.90
CA PRO A 294 1.44 3.78 12.56
C PRO A 294 0.65 3.33 13.82
N VAL A 295 0.49 4.24 14.74
CA VAL A 295 -0.20 4.03 16.03
C VAL A 295 -1.14 5.20 16.28
N LEU A 296 -2.38 4.92 16.62
CA LEU A 296 -3.37 5.91 17.00
C LEU A 296 -3.08 6.41 18.42
N LYS A 297 -2.45 7.58 18.53
CA LYS A 297 -1.95 8.13 19.81
C LYS A 297 -2.84 9.21 20.40
N TYR A 298 -3.40 10.06 19.55
CA TYR A 298 -4.12 11.27 19.96
C TYR A 298 -5.63 11.04 19.90
N THR A 299 -6.39 11.74 20.72
CA THR A 299 -7.84 11.82 20.56
C THR A 299 -8.22 12.94 19.59
N VAL A 300 -9.38 12.82 18.95
CA VAL A 300 -9.93 13.88 18.11
C VAL A 300 -10.10 15.17 18.91
N GLU A 301 -10.54 15.07 20.17
CA GLU A 301 -10.68 16.21 21.08
C GLU A 301 -9.34 16.93 21.34
N GLU A 302 -8.25 16.19 21.61
CA GLU A 302 -6.90 16.76 21.76
C GLU A 302 -6.48 17.51 20.51
N LEU A 303 -6.74 16.96 19.31
CA LEU A 303 -6.39 17.59 18.04
C LEU A 303 -7.20 18.86 17.75
N ILE A 304 -8.45 18.92 18.21
CA ILE A 304 -9.26 20.15 18.19
C ILE A 304 -8.69 21.19 19.16
N GLN A 305 -8.32 20.79 20.38
CA GLN A 305 -7.70 21.70 21.37
C GLN A 305 -6.36 22.26 20.89
N PHE A 306 -5.59 21.49 20.11
CA PHE A 306 -4.36 21.97 19.45
C PHE A 306 -4.63 22.87 18.24
N GLY A 307 -5.90 23.06 17.85
CA GLY A 307 -6.28 23.84 16.67
C GLY A 307 -5.96 23.14 15.34
N ILE A 308 -5.67 21.84 15.35
CA ILE A 308 -5.33 21.04 14.16
C ILE A 308 -6.59 20.60 13.41
N LEU A 309 -7.68 20.37 14.11
CA LEU A 309 -9.00 20.07 13.55
C LEU A 309 -10.01 21.19 13.85
N GLU A 310 -10.97 21.37 12.94
CA GLU A 310 -12.08 22.29 13.15
C GLU A 310 -12.94 21.83 14.33
N PRO A 311 -13.39 22.76 15.18
CA PRO A 311 -14.20 22.43 16.36
C PRO A 311 -15.64 22.00 16.05
N ASN A 312 -16.02 21.92 14.77
CA ASN A 312 -17.38 21.56 14.36
C ASN A 312 -17.68 20.07 14.54
N LEU A 313 -17.80 19.65 15.80
CA LEU A 313 -18.08 18.27 16.19
C LEU A 313 -19.38 17.70 15.57
N GLY A 314 -20.33 18.55 15.19
CA GLY A 314 -21.63 18.09 14.67
C GLY A 314 -21.54 17.26 13.40
N ASP A 315 -20.58 17.55 12.53
CA ASP A 315 -20.37 16.80 11.29
C ASP A 315 -19.45 15.58 11.52
N LEU A 316 -18.53 15.65 12.49
CA LEU A 316 -17.70 14.52 12.93
C LEU A 316 -18.58 13.41 13.55
N LEU A 317 -19.53 13.78 14.42
CA LEU A 317 -20.45 12.85 15.06
C LEU A 317 -21.40 12.15 14.07
N LYS A 318 -21.79 12.80 12.99
CA LYS A 318 -22.60 12.18 11.91
C LYS A 318 -21.83 11.06 11.19
N GLY A 319 -20.50 11.13 11.15
CA GLY A 319 -19.63 10.10 10.60
C GLY A 319 -19.21 9.01 11.61
N GLY A 320 -19.84 8.96 12.81
CA GLY A 320 -19.50 7.97 13.83
C GLY A 320 -18.17 8.24 14.56
N VAL A 321 -17.63 9.47 14.46
CA VAL A 321 -16.38 9.85 15.12
C VAL A 321 -16.71 10.56 16.45
N GLU A 322 -16.31 9.93 17.54
CA GLU A 322 -16.49 10.49 18.89
C GLU A 322 -15.28 11.35 19.30
N PRO A 323 -15.43 12.30 20.27
CA PRO A 323 -14.32 13.11 20.77
C PRO A 323 -13.11 12.28 21.23
N LEU A 324 -13.37 11.12 21.84
CA LEU A 324 -12.35 10.18 22.31
C LEU A 324 -11.84 9.22 21.23
N SER A 325 -12.36 9.27 20.00
CA SER A 325 -11.85 8.48 18.89
C SER A 325 -10.36 8.73 18.70
N LYS A 326 -9.59 7.66 18.54
CA LYS A 326 -8.14 7.75 18.41
C LYS A 326 -7.74 8.04 16.97
N ALA A 327 -6.68 8.85 16.83
CA ALA A 327 -6.12 9.32 15.57
C ALA A 327 -4.59 9.35 15.59
N LEU A 328 -4.01 9.53 14.42
CA LEU A 328 -2.56 9.78 14.22
C LEU A 328 -2.37 10.94 13.25
N ILE A 329 -1.22 11.62 13.33
CA ILE A 329 -0.83 12.61 12.33
C ILE A 329 0.01 11.93 11.26
N VAL A 330 -0.37 12.15 10.03
CA VAL A 330 0.26 11.60 8.82
C VAL A 330 1.00 12.73 8.10
N ASP A 331 2.28 12.53 7.82
CA ASP A 331 3.13 13.42 7.04
C ASP A 331 3.27 12.91 5.59
N LEU A 332 3.10 13.83 4.62
CA LEU A 332 3.15 13.56 3.20
C LEU A 332 4.12 14.52 2.51
N PRO A 333 5.45 14.34 2.69
CA PRO A 333 6.45 15.27 2.18
C PRO A 333 6.58 15.25 0.65
N SER A 334 6.76 16.43 0.08
CA SER A 334 7.17 16.67 -1.32
C SER A 334 8.37 17.60 -1.36
N PRO A 335 9.36 17.38 -2.26
CA PRO A 335 10.46 18.32 -2.42
C PRO A 335 9.94 19.68 -2.88
N SER A 336 10.40 20.74 -2.23
CA SER A 336 10.16 22.12 -2.66
C SER A 336 11.33 22.69 -3.45
N LYS A 337 11.05 23.64 -4.33
CA LYS A 337 12.08 24.40 -5.06
C LYS A 337 12.95 25.28 -4.14
N ASN A 338 12.50 25.56 -2.93
CA ASN A 338 13.12 26.49 -1.96
C ASN A 338 13.89 25.77 -0.85
N GLN A 339 14.38 24.55 -1.06
CA GLN A 339 15.20 23.71 -0.14
C GLN A 339 14.48 23.12 1.09
N GLU A 340 13.37 23.66 1.55
CA GLU A 340 12.58 23.01 2.60
C GLU A 340 11.45 22.18 1.97
N PRO A 341 11.23 20.92 2.39
CA PRO A 341 10.16 20.10 1.85
C PRO A 341 8.81 20.73 2.19
N GLU A 342 7.92 20.79 1.20
CA GLU A 342 6.52 21.08 1.43
C GLU A 342 5.86 19.80 1.98
N VAL A 343 5.30 19.88 3.18
CA VAL A 343 4.67 18.75 3.84
C VAL A 343 3.17 18.99 3.97
N GLU A 344 2.38 18.12 3.33
CA GLU A 344 0.96 18.01 3.56
C GLU A 344 0.74 17.14 4.79
N TYR A 345 -0.19 17.52 5.68
CA TYR A 345 -0.55 16.73 6.85
C TYR A 345 -2.03 16.36 6.79
N VAL A 346 -2.34 15.14 7.25
CA VAL A 346 -3.72 14.70 7.47
C VAL A 346 -3.84 13.98 8.81
N VAL A 347 -5.05 13.96 9.36
CA VAL A 347 -5.40 13.19 10.58
C VAL A 347 -5.94 11.85 10.12
N GLY A 348 -5.17 10.79 10.27
CA GLY A 348 -5.61 9.42 9.99
C GLY A 348 -6.40 8.83 11.16
N LEU A 349 -7.52 8.18 10.86
CA LEU A 349 -8.36 7.46 11.82
C LEU A 349 -8.14 5.95 11.76
N GLN A 350 -8.97 5.16 12.45
CA GLN A 350 -8.85 3.70 12.46
C GLN A 350 -8.92 3.10 11.04
N ASN A 351 -9.77 3.65 10.15
CA ASN A 351 -9.88 3.16 8.77
C ASN A 351 -8.62 3.47 7.95
N PHE A 352 -7.94 4.59 8.22
CA PHE A 352 -6.62 4.87 7.66
C PHE A 352 -5.58 3.83 8.10
N LEU A 353 -5.56 3.52 9.40
CA LEU A 353 -4.65 2.50 9.95
C LEU A 353 -4.93 1.11 9.37
N SER A 354 -6.21 0.77 9.12
CA SER A 354 -6.59 -0.50 8.48
C SER A 354 -5.98 -0.62 7.06
N ILE A 355 -5.95 0.49 6.30
CA ILE A 355 -5.28 0.54 4.98
C ILE A 355 -3.76 0.51 5.13
N VAL A 356 -3.18 1.20 6.13
CA VAL A 356 -1.73 1.14 6.43
C VAL A 356 -1.29 -0.31 6.70
N ASN A 357 -2.12 -1.12 7.34
CA ASN A 357 -1.81 -2.53 7.57
C ASN A 357 -1.71 -3.36 6.29
N TYR A 358 -2.31 -2.91 5.19
CA TYR A 358 -2.19 -3.57 3.89
C TYR A 358 -0.77 -3.41 3.30
N ASN A 359 -0.18 -2.21 3.37
CA ASN A 359 1.14 -1.93 2.79
C ASN A 359 1.93 -0.89 3.60
N ARG A 360 2.01 -0.98 4.88
CA ARG A 360 2.82 -0.21 5.87
C ARG A 360 3.44 1.12 5.37
N SER A 361 2.65 1.90 4.61
CA SER A 361 3.07 3.16 4.01
C SER A 361 1.93 4.18 4.08
N TYR A 362 2.22 5.36 4.62
CA TYR A 362 1.28 6.49 4.62
C TYR A 362 0.93 6.96 3.21
N PHE A 363 1.93 6.99 2.32
CA PHE A 363 1.72 7.33 0.91
C PHE A 363 0.73 6.36 0.24
N TYR A 364 0.88 5.07 0.51
CA TYR A 364 -0.05 4.06 0.01
C TYR A 364 -1.46 4.29 0.55
N ALA A 365 -1.60 4.42 1.88
CA ALA A 365 -2.91 4.56 2.49
C ALA A 365 -3.65 5.82 2.01
N GLN A 366 -2.94 6.95 1.92
CA GLN A 366 -3.51 8.19 1.39
C GLN A 366 -3.86 8.07 -0.10
N SER A 367 -3.01 7.39 -0.91
CA SER A 367 -3.34 7.16 -2.33
C SER A 367 -4.59 6.29 -2.51
N VAL A 368 -4.77 5.26 -1.68
CA VAL A 368 -5.99 4.43 -1.69
C VAL A 368 -7.20 5.25 -1.30
N ALA A 369 -7.10 6.08 -0.25
CA ALA A 369 -8.19 6.93 0.19
C ALA A 369 -8.63 7.92 -0.90
N GLU A 370 -7.69 8.69 -1.46
CA GLU A 370 -7.99 9.65 -2.53
C GLU A 370 -8.44 8.98 -3.83
N PHE A 371 -7.92 7.78 -4.11
CA PHE A 371 -8.38 7.02 -5.26
C PHE A 371 -9.82 6.52 -5.06
N ALA A 372 -10.17 6.05 -3.86
CA ALA A 372 -11.55 5.69 -3.52
C ALA A 372 -12.50 6.90 -3.64
N GLU A 373 -12.06 8.10 -3.23
CA GLU A 373 -12.82 9.35 -3.41
C GLU A 373 -13.03 9.67 -4.90
N ALA A 374 -12.01 9.49 -5.73
CA ALA A 374 -12.13 9.65 -7.18
C ALA A 374 -13.10 8.62 -7.82
N LEU A 375 -13.38 7.50 -7.15
CA LEU A 375 -14.37 6.50 -7.52
C LEU A 375 -15.76 6.74 -6.90
N GLY A 376 -15.94 7.86 -6.18
CA GLY A 376 -17.21 8.25 -5.59
C GLY A 376 -17.38 7.87 -4.10
N TYR A 377 -16.33 7.37 -3.43
CA TYR A 377 -16.35 7.25 -1.98
C TYR A 377 -16.50 8.63 -1.34
N LYS A 378 -17.45 8.76 -0.44
CA LYS A 378 -17.65 10.00 0.31
C LYS A 378 -17.00 9.86 1.67
N ASN A 379 -15.81 10.40 1.81
CA ASN A 379 -15.18 10.61 3.10
C ASN A 379 -15.95 11.76 3.79
N GLN A 380 -17.02 11.45 4.52
CA GLN A 380 -18.13 12.35 4.88
C GLN A 380 -17.70 13.67 5.53
N SER A 381 -16.49 13.73 6.07
CA SER A 381 -15.94 14.93 6.71
C SER A 381 -15.11 15.83 5.79
N ALA A 382 -14.54 15.31 4.71
CA ALA A 382 -13.69 16.07 3.78
C ALA A 382 -14.53 16.99 2.85
N ILE A 383 -15.79 16.66 2.60
CA ILE A 383 -16.66 17.37 1.65
C ILE A 383 -17.05 18.75 2.16
N GLN A 384 -17.32 18.88 3.47
CA GLN A 384 -17.77 20.15 4.05
C GLN A 384 -16.63 21.17 4.17
N MET A 385 -15.42 20.72 4.56
CA MET A 385 -14.25 21.61 4.72
C MET A 385 -13.77 22.21 3.40
N ASN A 386 -13.72 21.42 2.31
CA ASN A 386 -13.35 21.95 0.99
C ASN A 386 -14.39 22.92 0.41
N ALA A 387 -15.67 22.77 0.74
CA ALA A 387 -16.71 23.69 0.34
C ALA A 387 -16.59 25.05 1.08
N ASP A 388 -16.18 25.05 2.34
CA ASP A 388 -16.02 26.24 3.16
C ASP A 388 -14.72 27.00 2.88
N ILE A 389 -13.62 26.29 2.58
CA ILE A 389 -12.35 26.88 2.10
C ILE A 389 -12.57 27.56 0.74
N SER A 390 -13.32 26.93 -0.18
CA SER A 390 -13.64 27.53 -1.49
C SER A 390 -14.57 28.73 -1.37
N LYS A 391 -15.51 28.76 -0.43
CA LYS A 391 -16.38 29.91 -0.14
C LYS A 391 -15.58 31.07 0.47
N ASN A 392 -14.72 30.80 1.46
CA ASN A 392 -13.89 31.85 2.09
C ASN A 392 -12.85 32.45 1.12
N SER A 393 -12.31 31.65 0.20
CA SER A 393 -11.41 32.17 -0.86
C SER A 393 -12.16 33.02 -1.90
N SER A 394 -13.42 32.67 -2.24
CA SER A 394 -14.25 33.44 -3.15
C SER A 394 -14.75 34.76 -2.54
N ASP A 395 -15.08 34.78 -1.25
CA ASP A 395 -15.49 36.01 -0.52
C ASP A 395 -14.33 36.97 -0.32
N SER A 396 -13.12 36.48 -0.06
CA SER A 396 -11.91 37.34 0.03
C SER A 396 -11.56 37.98 -1.34
N THR A 397 -11.87 37.31 -2.45
CA THR A 397 -11.63 37.82 -3.81
C THR A 397 -12.72 38.83 -4.23
N GLN A 398 -13.96 38.65 -3.77
CA GLN A 398 -15.05 39.62 -4.01
C GLN A 398 -14.86 40.89 -3.16
N SER A 399 -14.40 40.78 -1.92
CA SER A 399 -14.10 41.93 -1.06
C SER A 399 -12.98 42.79 -1.64
N LYS A 400 -11.92 42.20 -2.17
CA LYS A 400 -10.83 42.93 -2.85
C LYS A 400 -11.27 43.58 -4.17
N LYS A 401 -12.23 42.99 -4.91
CA LYS A 401 -12.80 43.64 -6.13
C LYS A 401 -13.72 44.81 -5.79
N LYS A 402 -14.49 44.77 -4.72
CA LYS A 402 -15.32 45.90 -4.28
C LYS A 402 -14.48 47.09 -3.78
N VAL A 403 -13.41 46.84 -3.03
CA VAL A 403 -12.51 47.93 -2.55
C VAL A 403 -11.76 48.58 -3.69
N ASN A 404 -11.33 47.83 -4.71
CA ASN A 404 -10.68 48.42 -5.90
C ASN A 404 -11.64 49.18 -6.81
N LYS A 405 -12.94 48.83 -6.87
CA LYS A 405 -13.94 49.57 -7.64
C LYS A 405 -14.30 50.90 -6.98
N GLN A 406 -14.32 50.98 -5.64
CA GLN A 406 -14.53 52.24 -4.90
C GLN A 406 -13.33 53.17 -4.99
N LYS A 407 -12.07 52.66 -5.04
CA LYS A 407 -10.87 53.49 -5.23
C LYS A 407 -10.78 54.06 -6.68
N LYS A 408 -11.31 53.35 -7.67
CA LYS A 408 -11.31 53.84 -9.06
C LYS A 408 -12.34 54.94 -9.30
N ASN A 409 -13.50 54.90 -8.66
CA ASN A 409 -14.55 55.92 -8.76
C ASN A 409 -14.26 57.22 -8.00
N LYS A 410 -13.32 57.18 -7.00
CA LYS A 410 -12.91 58.39 -6.28
C LYS A 410 -11.82 59.24 -7.00
N LYS A 411 -11.24 58.72 -8.10
CA LYS A 411 -10.21 59.41 -8.87
C LYS A 411 -10.72 60.17 -10.11
N VAL A 412 -12.03 60.17 -10.39
CA VAL A 412 -12.62 60.75 -11.60
C VAL A 412 -13.42 62.06 -11.29
N SER A 413 -13.46 62.52 -10.04
CA SER A 413 -14.13 63.79 -9.71
C SER A 413 -13.12 64.79 -9.14
N LYS A 414 -12.39 65.50 -10.03
CA LYS A 414 -11.84 66.81 -9.78
C LYS A 414 -12.38 67.73 -10.84
N PRO A 415 -13.05 68.82 -10.50
CA PRO A 415 -13.50 69.81 -11.47
C PRO A 415 -12.35 70.67 -11.95
N ALA A 416 -12.46 71.04 -13.23
CA ALA A 416 -11.64 72.07 -13.86
C ALA A 416 -12.05 73.45 -13.28
N ASN A 417 -11.05 74.19 -12.89
CA ASN A 417 -10.96 75.66 -13.05
C ASN A 417 -9.49 76.00 -13.27
#